data_d3840e7ee49f4cafbab978568dee5c18
#
_entry.id   d3840e7ee49f4cafbab978568dee5c18
#
_cell.length_a   1.000
_cell.length_b   1.000
_cell.length_c   1.000
_cell.angle_alpha   90.00
_cell.angle_beta   90.00
_cell.angle_gamma   90.00
#
_symmetry.space_group_name_H-M   'P 1'
#
loop_
_entity.id
_entity.type
_entity.pdbx_description
1 polymer ?
#
loop_
_entity_poly.entity_id
_entity_poly.type
_entity_poly.pdbx_seq_one_letter_code
_entity_poly.pdbx_strand_id
1 'polypeptide(L)'
;LVSMIQIVVRNLKADTMIIHSLCYGAEMFACSFSEKLLRVFYRHLTKDREYIPSNKATLGQLFSENNDDIVNIFGLEHIKNLSFFLMKTPQTNIGYNMRNNLAHWSDLSVNALTPMHLAQLLWLFTDIMNTIFWHLLSTTLVQDESNTPK
;
A
#
# COMPACT_ATOMS: atom_id res chain seq x y z
N LEU A 1 -10.91 7.92 3.57
CA LEU A 1 -11.08 6.77 2.66
C LEU A 1 -12.51 6.22 2.73
N VAL A 2 -13.04 5.86 3.91
CA VAL A 2 -14.41 5.31 4.08
C VAL A 2 -15.46 6.20 3.40
N SER A 3 -15.42 7.50 3.64
CA SER A 3 -16.34 8.46 3.02
C SER A 3 -16.24 8.46 1.49
N MET A 4 -15.03 8.35 0.92
CA MET A 4 -14.84 8.29 -0.52
C MET A 4 -15.43 7.00 -1.11
N ILE A 5 -15.22 5.86 -0.43
CA ILE A 5 -15.83 4.58 -0.84
C ILE A 5 -17.35 4.68 -0.82
N GLN A 6 -17.93 5.24 0.24
CA GLN A 6 -19.37 5.44 0.35
C GLN A 6 -19.94 6.31 -0.79
N ILE A 7 -19.20 7.36 -1.19
CA ILE A 7 -19.58 8.19 -2.33
C ILE A 7 -19.55 7.38 -3.61
N VAL A 8 -18.49 6.61 -3.87
CA VAL A 8 -18.41 5.74 -5.06
C VAL A 8 -19.57 4.76 -5.09
N VAL A 9 -19.81 4.04 -4.00
CA VAL A 9 -20.90 3.02 -3.91
C VAL A 9 -22.27 3.65 -4.15
N ARG A 10 -22.55 4.82 -3.58
CA ARG A 10 -23.82 5.53 -3.78
C ARG A 10 -24.03 6.01 -5.21
N ASN A 11 -22.96 6.25 -5.95
CA ASN A 11 -23.00 6.77 -7.31
C ASN A 11 -22.75 5.72 -8.39
N LEU A 12 -22.75 4.41 -8.07
CA LEU A 12 -22.52 3.35 -9.06
C LEU A 12 -23.49 3.35 -10.25
N LYS A 13 -24.63 4.04 -10.13
CA LYS A 13 -25.61 4.24 -11.22
C LYS A 13 -25.48 5.62 -11.88
N ALA A 14 -24.52 6.43 -11.47
CA ALA A 14 -24.30 7.76 -12.04
C ALA A 14 -23.62 7.68 -13.42
N ASP A 15 -23.41 8.83 -14.02
CA ASP A 15 -22.65 8.94 -15.26
C ASP A 15 -21.26 8.29 -15.10
N THR A 16 -20.85 7.59 -16.13
CA THR A 16 -19.57 6.86 -16.17
C THR A 16 -18.38 7.76 -15.84
N MET A 17 -18.40 9.01 -16.31
CA MET A 17 -17.33 9.97 -16.07
C MET A 17 -17.21 10.36 -14.60
N ILE A 18 -18.37 10.52 -13.93
CA ILE A 18 -18.41 10.81 -12.48
C ILE A 18 -17.84 9.64 -11.69
N ILE A 19 -18.24 8.40 -12.02
CA ILE A 19 -17.76 7.19 -11.36
C ILE A 19 -16.24 7.09 -11.51
N HIS A 20 -15.71 7.27 -12.71
CA HIS A 20 -14.28 7.20 -12.98
C HIS A 20 -13.50 8.27 -12.18
N SER A 21 -14.01 9.49 -12.12
CA SER A 21 -13.36 10.56 -11.33
C SER A 21 -13.34 10.26 -9.84
N LEU A 22 -14.41 9.70 -9.31
CA LEU A 22 -14.50 9.29 -7.90
C LEU A 22 -13.58 8.10 -7.59
N CYS A 23 -13.54 7.10 -8.47
CA CYS A 23 -12.61 5.97 -8.35
C CYS A 23 -11.17 6.46 -8.37
N TYR A 24 -10.81 7.31 -9.32
CA TYR A 24 -9.47 7.89 -9.40
C TYR A 24 -9.05 8.59 -8.11
N GLY A 25 -9.89 9.48 -7.58
CA GLY A 25 -9.60 10.17 -6.33
C GLY A 25 -9.40 9.22 -5.15
N ALA A 26 -10.23 8.17 -5.05
CA ALA A 26 -10.13 7.16 -4.01
C ALA A 26 -8.86 6.30 -4.17
N GLU A 27 -8.51 5.92 -5.39
CA GLU A 27 -7.32 5.14 -5.72
C GLU A 27 -6.03 5.92 -5.45
N MET A 28 -5.97 7.19 -5.85
CA MET A 28 -4.87 8.10 -5.54
C MET A 28 -4.64 8.23 -4.03
N PHE A 29 -5.73 8.41 -3.28
CA PHE A 29 -5.66 8.49 -1.83
C PHE A 29 -5.15 7.18 -1.22
N ALA A 30 -5.68 6.03 -1.64
CA ALA A 30 -5.29 4.72 -1.13
C ALA A 30 -3.80 4.43 -1.40
N CYS A 31 -3.31 4.69 -2.61
CA CYS A 31 -1.89 4.53 -2.95
C CYS A 31 -0.98 5.44 -2.12
N SER A 32 -1.31 6.72 -2.04
CA SER A 32 -0.50 7.70 -1.31
C SER A 32 -0.48 7.42 0.19
N PHE A 33 -1.62 6.99 0.74
CA PHE A 33 -1.73 6.66 2.16
C PHE A 33 -0.97 5.37 2.49
N SER A 34 -1.06 4.33 1.64
CA SER A 34 -0.32 3.08 1.81
C SER A 34 1.19 3.34 1.80
N GLU A 35 1.67 4.15 0.87
CA GLU A 35 3.10 4.52 0.79
C GLU A 35 3.55 5.27 2.05
N LYS A 36 2.76 6.23 2.52
CA LYS A 36 3.07 6.97 3.75
C LYS A 36 3.05 6.07 4.98
N LEU A 37 2.06 5.19 5.09
CA LEU A 37 1.93 4.25 6.19
C LEU A 37 3.14 3.31 6.25
N LEU A 38 3.53 2.71 5.12
CA LEU A 38 4.69 1.84 5.04
C LEU A 38 5.98 2.55 5.41
N ARG A 39 6.16 3.80 5.01
CA ARG A 39 7.33 4.62 5.41
C ARG A 39 7.38 4.87 6.91
N VAL A 40 6.23 5.20 7.51
CA VAL A 40 6.13 5.42 8.97
C VAL A 40 6.42 4.12 9.71
N PHE A 41 5.86 3.02 9.25
CA PHE A 41 6.09 1.70 9.82
C PHE A 41 7.55 1.27 9.71
N TYR A 42 8.15 1.39 8.52
CA TYR A 42 9.56 1.09 8.31
C TYR A 42 10.48 1.93 9.20
N ARG A 43 10.18 3.21 9.35
CA ARG A 43 10.89 4.09 10.29
C ARG A 43 10.76 3.61 11.74
N HIS A 44 9.61 3.08 12.12
CA HIS A 44 9.39 2.51 13.44
C HIS A 44 10.24 1.25 13.66
N LEU A 45 10.31 0.37 12.66
CA LEU A 45 11.13 -0.85 12.70
C LEU A 45 12.63 -0.54 12.79
N THR A 46 13.08 0.51 12.13
CA THR A 46 14.49 0.89 12.03
C THR A 46 14.85 2.06 12.95
N LYS A 47 14.10 2.28 14.03
CA LYS A 47 14.25 3.44 14.94
C LYS A 47 15.67 3.64 15.49
N ASP A 48 16.40 2.55 15.67
CA ASP A 48 17.77 2.53 16.22
C ASP A 48 18.87 2.54 15.12
N ARG A 49 18.48 2.67 13.85
CA ARG A 49 19.36 2.75 12.71
C ARG A 49 19.30 4.14 12.08
N GLU A 50 20.30 4.49 11.28
CA GLU A 50 20.26 5.73 10.51
C GLU A 50 18.98 5.78 9.65
N TYR A 51 18.24 6.87 9.81
CA TYR A 51 17.03 7.12 9.03
C TYR A 51 17.37 7.13 7.54
N ILE A 52 16.72 6.26 6.78
CA ILE A 52 16.82 6.30 5.32
C ILE A 52 16.12 7.57 4.85
N PRO A 53 16.83 8.50 4.18
CA PRO A 53 16.21 9.71 3.65
C PRO A 53 14.96 9.38 2.82
N SER A 54 13.96 10.24 2.87
CA SER A 54 12.67 10.00 2.21
C SER A 54 12.78 9.71 0.71
N ASN A 55 13.83 10.21 0.04
CA ASN A 55 14.13 9.90 -1.35
C ASN A 55 14.68 8.47 -1.56
N LYS A 56 15.17 7.82 -0.52
CA LYS A 56 15.63 6.42 -0.55
C LYS A 56 14.58 5.43 -0.06
N ALA A 57 13.62 5.88 0.75
CA ALA A 57 12.48 5.07 1.18
C ALA A 57 11.34 5.12 0.17
N THR A 58 11.62 4.87 -1.10
CA THR A 58 10.60 4.73 -2.13
C THR A 58 9.83 3.42 -1.93
N LEU A 59 8.61 3.34 -2.46
CA LEU A 59 7.82 2.13 -2.39
C LEU A 59 8.58 0.91 -2.96
N GLY A 60 9.34 1.11 -4.06
CA GLY A 60 10.17 0.08 -4.65
C GLY A 60 11.31 -0.42 -3.76
N GLN A 61 11.84 0.44 -2.90
CA GLN A 61 12.86 0.03 -1.93
C GLN A 61 12.25 -0.61 -0.69
N LEU A 62 11.08 -0.16 -0.26
CA LEU A 62 10.35 -0.77 0.85
C LEU A 62 9.95 -2.21 0.49
N PHE A 63 9.44 -2.44 -0.72
CA PHE A 63 9.08 -3.77 -1.21
C PHE A 63 10.21 -4.48 -1.98
N SER A 64 11.45 -4.10 -1.76
CA SER A 64 12.58 -4.85 -2.30
C SER A 64 12.72 -6.20 -1.61
N GLU A 65 13.01 -7.24 -2.40
CA GLU A 65 13.34 -8.57 -1.89
C GLU A 65 14.59 -8.57 -0.98
N ASN A 66 15.42 -7.53 -1.09
CA ASN A 66 16.62 -7.33 -0.28
C ASN A 66 16.35 -6.51 1.00
N ASN A 67 15.10 -6.14 1.27
CA ASN A 67 14.73 -5.44 2.50
C ASN A 67 14.29 -6.43 3.57
N ASP A 68 15.26 -7.03 4.26
CA ASP A 68 15.02 -8.06 5.26
C ASP A 68 14.02 -7.62 6.34
N ASP A 69 14.03 -6.36 6.75
CA ASP A 69 13.11 -5.84 7.78
C ASP A 69 11.64 -5.98 7.34
N ILE A 70 11.36 -5.70 6.08
CA ILE A 70 10.02 -5.81 5.52
C ILE A 70 9.71 -7.25 5.09
N VAL A 71 10.68 -7.96 4.51
CA VAL A 71 10.54 -9.36 4.10
C VAL A 71 10.17 -10.26 5.28
N ASN A 72 10.80 -10.06 6.42
CA ASN A 72 10.53 -10.85 7.63
C ASN A 72 9.10 -10.65 8.18
N ILE A 73 8.47 -9.53 7.90
CA ILE A 73 7.13 -9.22 8.41
C ILE A 73 6.06 -9.62 7.41
N PHE A 74 6.25 -9.28 6.16
CA PHE A 74 5.26 -9.52 5.10
C PHE A 74 5.41 -10.89 4.43
N GLY A 75 6.60 -11.46 4.44
CA GLY A 75 6.94 -12.64 3.65
C GLY A 75 7.28 -12.29 2.20
N LEU A 76 8.23 -13.02 1.63
CA LEU A 76 8.77 -12.75 0.28
C LEU A 76 7.70 -12.83 -0.82
N GLU A 77 6.86 -13.87 -0.80
CA GLU A 77 5.82 -14.06 -1.81
C GLU A 77 4.74 -12.95 -1.73
N HIS A 78 4.43 -12.51 -0.53
CA HIS A 78 3.49 -11.42 -0.32
C HIS A 78 4.04 -10.10 -0.90
N ILE A 79 5.32 -9.80 -0.65
CA ILE A 79 5.99 -8.64 -1.21
C ILE A 79 6.00 -8.66 -2.73
N LYS A 80 6.26 -9.82 -3.35
CA LYS A 80 6.20 -9.97 -4.81
C LYS A 80 4.81 -9.65 -5.35
N ASN A 81 3.76 -10.12 -4.67
CA ASN A 81 2.38 -9.82 -5.06
C ASN A 81 2.05 -8.32 -4.93
N LEU A 82 2.39 -7.69 -3.80
CA LEU A 82 2.21 -6.25 -3.61
C LEU A 82 2.98 -5.44 -4.66
N SER A 83 4.22 -5.84 -4.94
CA SER A 83 5.05 -5.20 -5.96
C SER A 83 4.46 -5.33 -7.36
N PHE A 84 3.90 -6.48 -7.70
CA PHE A 84 3.25 -6.72 -8.98
C PHE A 84 2.07 -5.75 -9.22
N PHE A 85 1.25 -5.51 -8.22
CA PHE A 85 0.12 -4.58 -8.33
C PHE A 85 0.54 -3.11 -8.30
N LEU A 86 1.41 -2.73 -7.38
CA LEU A 86 1.71 -1.33 -7.11
C LEU A 86 2.80 -0.77 -8.03
N MET A 87 3.68 -1.62 -8.52
CA MET A 87 4.86 -1.21 -9.27
C MET A 87 5.00 -1.99 -10.58
N LYS A 88 5.88 -1.49 -11.43
CA LYS A 88 6.39 -2.19 -12.60
C LYS A 88 7.78 -2.73 -12.26
N THR A 89 7.98 -4.02 -12.42
CA THR A 89 9.31 -4.59 -12.21
C THR A 89 10.26 -4.14 -13.32
N PRO A 90 11.39 -3.52 -13.00
CA PRO A 90 12.31 -2.98 -14.02
C PRO A 90 12.84 -4.04 -14.98
N GLN A 91 12.98 -5.29 -14.51
CA GLN A 91 13.58 -6.38 -15.28
C GLN A 91 12.65 -7.04 -16.29
N THR A 92 11.35 -7.06 -16.02
CA THR A 92 10.39 -7.81 -16.84
C THR A 92 9.36 -6.92 -17.51
N ASN A 93 9.29 -5.66 -17.16
CA ASN A 93 8.23 -4.74 -17.58
C ASN A 93 6.81 -5.26 -17.21
N ILE A 94 6.74 -6.22 -16.30
CA ILE A 94 5.51 -6.86 -15.85
C ILE A 94 5.04 -6.19 -14.56
N GLY A 95 3.74 -6.00 -14.44
CA GLY A 95 3.09 -5.40 -13.28
C GLY A 95 2.12 -4.31 -13.69
N TYR A 96 1.12 -4.08 -12.86
CA TYR A 96 0.08 -3.09 -13.14
C TYR A 96 0.57 -1.63 -13.04
N ASN A 97 1.72 -1.41 -12.37
CA ASN A 97 2.31 -0.07 -12.19
C ASN A 97 1.31 0.98 -11.69
N MET A 98 0.35 0.54 -10.90
CA MET A 98 -0.83 1.31 -10.54
C MET A 98 -0.46 2.64 -9.88
N ARG A 99 0.53 2.63 -8.98
CA ARG A 99 0.99 3.85 -8.31
C ARG A 99 1.48 4.92 -9.29
N ASN A 100 2.31 4.54 -10.27
CA ASN A 100 2.85 5.50 -11.23
C ASN A 100 1.79 5.93 -12.26
N ASN A 101 0.98 5.00 -12.72
CA ASN A 101 -0.11 5.30 -13.64
C ASN A 101 -1.09 6.30 -13.02
N LEU A 102 -1.45 6.13 -11.76
CA LEU A 102 -2.29 7.07 -11.02
C LEU A 102 -1.58 8.42 -10.82
N ALA A 103 -0.30 8.41 -10.41
CA ALA A 103 0.43 9.65 -10.11
C ALA A 103 0.71 10.51 -11.33
N HIS A 104 0.92 9.89 -12.49
CA HIS A 104 1.31 10.60 -13.71
C HIS A 104 0.20 10.77 -14.73
N TRP A 105 -0.98 10.20 -14.49
CA TRP A 105 -2.11 10.19 -15.45
C TRP A 105 -1.70 9.69 -16.84
N SER A 106 -0.63 8.91 -16.92
CA SER A 106 0.14 8.79 -18.14
C SER A 106 -0.44 7.83 -19.16
N ASP A 107 -1.20 6.83 -18.88
CA ASP A 107 -1.70 5.85 -19.86
C ASP A 107 -3.01 5.18 -19.43
N LEU A 108 -3.66 5.73 -18.42
CA LEU A 108 -4.94 5.21 -18.01
C LEU A 108 -5.96 5.62 -19.08
N SER A 109 -6.22 4.70 -19.99
CA SER A 109 -7.51 4.79 -20.67
C SER A 109 -8.57 4.94 -19.60
N VAL A 110 -9.54 5.79 -19.80
CA VAL A 110 -10.67 6.02 -18.87
C VAL A 110 -11.30 4.68 -18.43
N ASN A 111 -11.15 3.63 -19.24
CA ASN A 111 -11.57 2.27 -18.96
C ASN A 111 -10.77 1.54 -17.87
N ALA A 112 -9.62 2.04 -17.46
CA ALA A 112 -8.79 1.41 -16.41
C ALA A 112 -9.20 1.83 -14.97
N LEU A 113 -9.93 2.94 -14.82
CA LEU A 113 -10.40 3.45 -13.54
C LEU A 113 -11.78 2.90 -13.22
N THR A 114 -11.84 1.65 -12.85
CA THR A 114 -13.11 0.96 -12.59
C THR A 114 -13.31 0.70 -11.10
N PRO A 115 -14.55 0.54 -10.64
CA PRO A 115 -14.82 0.10 -9.28
C PRO A 115 -14.09 -1.20 -8.88
N MET A 116 -13.78 -2.06 -9.87
CA MET A 116 -13.00 -3.28 -9.67
C MET A 116 -11.56 -2.97 -9.25
N HIS A 117 -10.88 -2.04 -9.93
CA HIS A 117 -9.52 -1.62 -9.57
C HIS A 117 -9.48 -0.96 -8.21
N LEU A 118 -10.48 -0.12 -7.91
CA LEU A 118 -10.63 0.44 -6.57
C LEU A 118 -10.80 -0.65 -5.52
N ALA A 119 -11.62 -1.66 -5.75
CA ALA A 119 -11.81 -2.78 -4.83
C ALA A 119 -10.51 -3.58 -4.62
N GLN A 120 -9.74 -3.84 -5.67
CA GLN A 120 -8.43 -4.49 -5.59
C GLN A 120 -7.45 -3.67 -4.74
N LEU A 121 -7.37 -2.35 -4.97
CA LEU A 121 -6.52 -1.45 -4.19
C LEU A 121 -6.93 -1.39 -2.71
N LEU A 122 -8.22 -1.35 -2.43
CA LEU A 122 -8.73 -1.36 -1.06
C LEU A 122 -8.41 -2.67 -0.35
N TRP A 123 -8.49 -3.79 -1.09
CA TRP A 123 -8.08 -5.07 -0.56
C TRP A 123 -6.58 -5.07 -0.20
N LEU A 124 -5.71 -4.64 -1.12
CA LEU A 124 -4.27 -4.49 -0.88
C LEU A 124 -3.96 -3.57 0.31
N PHE A 125 -4.66 -2.44 0.38
CA PHE A 125 -4.51 -1.50 1.48
C PHE A 125 -4.90 -2.14 2.83
N THR A 126 -6.02 -2.85 2.87
CA THR A 126 -6.50 -3.53 4.09
C THR A 126 -5.52 -4.62 4.51
N ASP A 127 -4.95 -5.32 3.57
CA ASP A 127 -3.97 -6.38 3.78
C ASP A 127 -2.65 -5.83 4.36
N ILE A 128 -2.13 -4.73 3.81
CA ILE A 128 -0.98 -4.00 4.37
C ILE A 128 -1.28 -3.55 5.81
N MET A 129 -2.45 -2.96 6.05
CA MET A 129 -2.86 -2.49 7.37
C MET A 129 -2.94 -3.64 8.38
N ASN A 130 -3.53 -4.75 8.00
CA ASN A 130 -3.66 -5.92 8.86
C ASN A 130 -2.29 -6.50 9.22
N THR A 131 -1.39 -6.64 8.24
CA THR A 131 -0.03 -7.14 8.48
C THR A 131 0.73 -6.26 9.47
N ILE A 132 0.68 -4.94 9.29
CA ILE A 132 1.30 -3.98 10.20
C ILE A 132 0.67 -4.07 11.59
N PHE A 133 -0.65 -4.09 11.67
CA PHE A 133 -1.38 -4.15 12.94
C PHE A 133 -1.01 -5.41 13.74
N TRP A 134 -1.05 -6.57 13.12
CA TRP A 134 -0.72 -7.82 13.78
C TRP A 134 0.74 -7.87 14.21
N HIS A 135 1.67 -7.33 13.43
CA HIS A 135 3.07 -7.22 13.84
C HIS A 135 3.23 -6.34 15.08
N LEU A 136 2.62 -5.15 15.09
CA LEU A 136 2.69 -4.23 16.23
C LEU A 136 2.05 -4.84 17.49
N LEU A 137 0.90 -5.51 17.34
CA LEU A 137 0.22 -6.15 18.47
C LEU A 137 1.08 -7.27 19.07
N SER A 138 1.64 -8.14 18.24
CA SER A 138 2.47 -9.26 18.71
C SER A 138 3.73 -8.77 19.44
N THR A 139 4.38 -7.72 18.95
CA THR A 139 5.57 -7.15 19.60
C THR A 139 5.25 -6.48 20.93
N THR A 140 4.09 -5.85 21.07
CA THR A 140 3.64 -5.23 22.31
C THR A 140 3.35 -6.30 23.38
N LEU A 141 2.65 -7.37 23.03
CA LEU A 141 2.32 -8.45 23.97
C LEU A 141 3.56 -9.14 24.52
N VAL A 142 4.57 -9.39 23.69
CA VAL A 142 5.84 -10.00 24.11
C VAL A 142 6.60 -9.10 25.09
N GLN A 143 6.54 -7.79 24.92
CA GLN A 143 7.18 -6.84 25.85
C GLN A 143 6.51 -6.81 27.22
N ASP A 144 5.19 -6.90 27.27
CA ASP A 144 4.44 -6.92 28.54
C ASP A 144 4.73 -8.19 29.34
N GLU A 145 4.83 -9.36 28.70
CA GLU A 145 5.20 -10.60 29.38
C GLU A 145 6.62 -10.56 29.96
N SER A 146 7.56 -9.92 29.30
CA SER A 146 8.95 -9.80 29.76
C SER A 146 9.12 -8.84 30.93
N ASN A 147 8.20 -7.94 31.17
CA ASN A 147 8.22 -6.93 32.23
C ASN A 147 7.42 -7.33 33.47
N THR A 148 6.79 -8.50 33.52
CA THR A 148 6.05 -8.98 34.68
C THR A 148 7.07 -9.51 35.72
N PRO A 149 7.20 -8.88 36.89
CA PRO A 149 8.12 -9.35 37.92
C PRO A 149 7.70 -10.73 38.42
N LYS A 150 8.67 -11.67 38.45
CA LYS A 150 8.49 -13.01 39.03
C LYS A 150 8.45 -12.96 40.53
#